data_8fdb2790c11f90add3bcaec24656ec10
#
_entry.id   8fdb2790c11f90add3bcaec24656ec10
#
_cell.length_a   1.000
_cell.length_b   1.000
_cell.length_c   1.000
_cell.angle_alpha   90.00
_cell.angle_beta   90.00
_cell.angle_gamma   90.00
#
_symmetry.space_group_name_H-M   'P 1'
#
loop_
_entity.id
_entity.type
_entity.pdbx_description
1 polymer ?
#
loop_
_entity_poly.entity_id
_entity_poly.type
_entity_poly.pdbx_seq_one_letter_code
_entity_poly.pdbx_strand_id
1 'polypeptide(L)'
;MPATSRPKKLVVAINPSASFGATRAVGPAVVQTLRAMGHEVTSLTEPDFEQLVASARAAVKKRPDALVVVGGDGMVNLASNLVAGTKVPFGLIPSGTGNDMARVLGIPYDDTEAAILSLDAALTAGARTIDAAKISWFENGRTRERWFACALSAGFDAIVNERANQMRHPKGPSRYILALLAELARLKPFAYRLTLDGEVIETKAVLVALGNGVSLGGGMKITPDALVDDGLLDVLIVKPLSRFNFLRIFPRVFAGTHVSDPRVRIERAKKVRIEADGIVAYGDGERIAPLPIDVEVVPGALRVLAPKP
;
A
#
# COMPACT_ATOMS: atom_id res chain seq x y z
N MET A 1 2.00 -37.89 -7.34
CA MET A 1 2.42 -36.79 -8.21
C MET A 1 1.44 -35.65 -7.99
N PRO A 2 1.84 -34.41 -7.64
CA PRO A 2 0.91 -33.31 -7.61
C PRO A 2 0.34 -33.11 -9.02
N ALA A 3 -0.97 -32.86 -9.10
CA ALA A 3 -1.66 -32.61 -10.35
C ALA A 3 -0.96 -31.44 -11.06
N THR A 4 -0.43 -31.67 -12.27
CA THR A 4 0.18 -30.64 -13.10
C THR A 4 -0.91 -29.61 -13.42
N SER A 5 -0.86 -28.47 -12.75
CA SER A 5 -1.79 -27.38 -13.04
C SER A 5 -1.62 -26.95 -14.50
N ARG A 6 -2.74 -26.61 -15.15
CA ARG A 6 -2.71 -26.07 -16.51
C ARG A 6 -1.76 -24.87 -16.56
N PRO A 7 -0.86 -24.78 -17.56
CA PRO A 7 -0.03 -23.60 -17.77
C PRO A 7 -0.82 -22.31 -17.72
N LYS A 8 -0.35 -21.33 -16.94
CA LYS A 8 -0.97 -20.01 -16.79
C LYS A 8 -0.21 -18.98 -17.61
N LYS A 9 -0.94 -18.01 -18.16
CA LYS A 9 -0.36 -16.84 -18.85
C LYS A 9 -0.13 -15.74 -17.84
N LEU A 10 1.12 -15.56 -17.43
CA LEU A 10 1.54 -14.60 -16.43
C LEU A 10 2.23 -13.40 -17.07
N VAL A 11 1.89 -12.21 -16.61
CA VAL A 11 2.64 -10.99 -16.90
C VAL A 11 3.42 -10.64 -15.64
N VAL A 12 4.75 -10.61 -15.72
CA VAL A 12 5.62 -10.31 -14.58
C VAL A 12 6.21 -8.91 -14.78
N ALA A 13 5.78 -7.97 -13.96
CA ALA A 13 6.27 -6.59 -13.94
C ALA A 13 7.35 -6.42 -12.87
N ILE A 14 8.57 -6.08 -13.30
CA ILE A 14 9.74 -5.99 -12.43
C ILE A 14 10.04 -4.50 -12.19
N ASN A 15 10.19 -4.10 -10.92
CA ASN A 15 10.54 -2.74 -10.57
C ASN A 15 11.92 -2.35 -11.14
N PRO A 16 12.03 -1.34 -12.02
CA PRO A 16 13.31 -0.91 -12.59
C PRO A 16 14.27 -0.37 -11.52
N SER A 17 13.75 0.22 -10.43
CA SER A 17 14.57 0.71 -9.33
C SER A 17 15.14 -0.40 -8.43
N ALA A 18 14.64 -1.64 -8.51
CA ALA A 18 15.22 -2.80 -7.85
C ALA A 18 16.56 -3.23 -8.50
N SER A 19 17.01 -2.50 -9.53
CA SER A 19 18.25 -2.76 -10.27
C SER A 19 19.53 -2.42 -9.50
N PHE A 20 19.46 -1.93 -8.26
CA PHE A 20 20.62 -1.58 -7.45
C PHE A 20 20.76 -2.53 -6.25
N GLY A 21 21.90 -3.25 -6.19
CA GLY A 21 22.23 -4.15 -5.08
C GLY A 21 21.72 -5.59 -5.25
N ALA A 22 21.52 -6.30 -4.12
CA ALA A 22 21.14 -7.72 -4.08
C ALA A 22 19.78 -8.02 -4.74
N THR A 23 18.90 -7.02 -4.86
CA THR A 23 17.56 -7.15 -5.48
C THR A 23 17.60 -7.23 -7.01
N ARG A 24 18.72 -6.89 -7.66
CA ARG A 24 18.86 -6.92 -9.13
C ARG A 24 18.62 -8.30 -9.74
N ALA A 25 18.92 -9.36 -9.00
CA ALA A 25 18.79 -10.74 -9.48
C ALA A 25 17.38 -11.33 -9.24
N VAL A 26 16.55 -10.72 -8.39
CA VAL A 26 15.26 -11.28 -7.99
C VAL A 26 14.29 -11.38 -9.16
N GLY A 27 14.10 -10.30 -9.92
CA GLY A 27 13.16 -10.30 -11.04
C GLY A 27 13.46 -11.38 -12.10
N PRO A 28 14.67 -11.45 -12.66
CA PRO A 28 15.07 -12.51 -13.59
C PRO A 28 14.91 -13.92 -13.00
N ALA A 29 15.28 -14.14 -11.74
CA ALA A 29 15.11 -15.43 -11.06
C ALA A 29 13.64 -15.85 -10.95
N VAL A 30 12.76 -14.92 -10.58
CA VAL A 30 11.30 -15.16 -10.54
C VAL A 30 10.78 -15.59 -11.89
N VAL A 31 11.15 -14.89 -12.97
CA VAL A 31 10.74 -15.22 -14.34
C VAL A 31 11.22 -16.62 -14.73
N GLN A 32 12.48 -16.94 -14.44
CA GLN A 32 13.07 -18.25 -14.75
C GLN A 32 12.35 -19.37 -13.99
N THR A 33 12.10 -19.20 -12.70
CA THR A 33 11.44 -20.19 -11.85
C THR A 33 10.01 -20.44 -12.30
N LEU A 34 9.22 -19.39 -12.57
CA LEU A 34 7.84 -19.53 -13.04
C LEU A 34 7.78 -20.23 -14.41
N ARG A 35 8.74 -19.99 -15.32
CA ARG A 35 8.85 -20.72 -16.57
C ARG A 35 9.22 -22.19 -16.36
N ALA A 36 10.13 -22.48 -15.43
CA ALA A 36 10.50 -23.85 -15.07
C ALA A 36 9.32 -24.64 -14.46
N MET A 37 8.39 -23.93 -13.76
CA MET A 37 7.13 -24.50 -13.28
C MET A 37 6.10 -24.73 -14.40
N GLY A 38 6.39 -24.37 -15.65
CA GLY A 38 5.55 -24.63 -16.81
C GLY A 38 4.59 -23.50 -17.18
N HIS A 39 4.74 -22.30 -16.60
CA HIS A 39 3.90 -21.15 -16.96
C HIS A 39 4.40 -20.41 -18.21
N GLU A 40 3.48 -19.80 -18.96
CA GLU A 40 3.79 -18.86 -20.05
C GLU A 40 4.04 -17.47 -19.44
N VAL A 41 5.31 -17.02 -19.40
CA VAL A 41 5.69 -15.78 -18.72
C VAL A 41 6.09 -14.69 -19.71
N THR A 42 5.35 -13.59 -19.74
CA THR A 42 5.74 -12.33 -20.35
C THR A 42 6.40 -11.44 -19.29
N SER A 43 7.70 -11.20 -19.44
CA SER A 43 8.44 -10.31 -18.54
C SER A 43 8.40 -8.87 -19.05
N LEU A 44 8.07 -7.93 -18.14
CA LEU A 44 8.15 -6.50 -18.37
C LEU A 44 9.33 -5.96 -17.58
N THR A 45 10.40 -5.64 -18.32
CA THR A 45 11.68 -5.12 -17.78
C THR A 45 11.95 -3.80 -18.49
N GLU A 46 11.36 -2.74 -17.98
CA GLU A 46 11.43 -1.41 -18.60
C GLU A 46 12.54 -0.57 -17.94
N PRO A 47 13.10 0.42 -18.66
CA PRO A 47 14.18 1.26 -18.14
C PRO A 47 13.75 2.18 -17.01
N ASP A 48 12.45 2.54 -16.96
CA ASP A 48 11.88 3.41 -15.94
C ASP A 48 10.45 2.98 -15.54
N PHE A 49 9.96 3.60 -14.47
CA PHE A 49 8.67 3.25 -13.89
C PHE A 49 7.49 3.68 -14.77
N GLU A 50 7.59 4.79 -15.49
CA GLU A 50 6.52 5.30 -16.35
C GLU A 50 6.27 4.36 -17.54
N GLN A 51 7.35 3.90 -18.17
CA GLN A 51 7.28 2.90 -19.22
C GLN A 51 6.73 1.56 -18.69
N LEU A 52 7.14 1.16 -17.48
CA LEU A 52 6.60 -0.04 -16.85
C LEU A 52 5.09 0.06 -16.63
N VAL A 53 4.59 1.19 -16.15
CA VAL A 53 3.14 1.45 -15.99
C VAL A 53 2.42 1.31 -17.33
N ALA A 54 2.96 1.90 -18.41
CA ALA A 54 2.37 1.84 -19.74
C ALA A 54 2.31 0.41 -20.29
N SER A 55 3.43 -0.33 -20.21
CA SER A 55 3.55 -1.72 -20.68
C SER A 55 2.65 -2.66 -19.86
N ALA A 56 2.62 -2.52 -18.53
CA ALA A 56 1.76 -3.31 -17.66
C ALA A 56 0.26 -3.05 -17.94
N ARG A 57 -0.12 -1.81 -18.15
CA ARG A 57 -1.49 -1.44 -18.55
C ARG A 57 -1.91 -2.07 -19.88
N ALA A 58 -1.02 -2.05 -20.86
CA ALA A 58 -1.26 -2.69 -22.15
C ALA A 58 -1.39 -4.21 -22.03
N ALA A 59 -0.57 -4.82 -21.17
CA ALA A 59 -0.60 -6.26 -20.92
C ALA A 59 -1.88 -6.70 -20.16
N VAL A 60 -2.31 -5.97 -19.13
CA VAL A 60 -3.54 -6.26 -18.35
C VAL A 60 -4.80 -6.20 -19.25
N LYS A 61 -4.84 -5.30 -20.25
CA LYS A 61 -5.94 -5.24 -21.23
C LYS A 61 -6.11 -6.54 -22.03
N LYS A 62 -5.04 -7.33 -22.18
CA LYS A 62 -5.08 -8.65 -22.84
C LYS A 62 -5.62 -9.77 -21.94
N ARG A 63 -5.99 -9.44 -20.70
CA ARG A 63 -6.58 -10.34 -19.68
C ARG A 63 -5.70 -11.58 -19.44
N PRO A 64 -4.45 -11.42 -18.97
CA PRO A 64 -3.64 -12.56 -18.55
C PRO A 64 -4.32 -13.31 -17.38
N ASP A 65 -3.88 -14.52 -17.11
CA ASP A 65 -4.34 -15.28 -15.94
C ASP A 65 -3.93 -14.59 -14.62
N ALA A 66 -2.80 -13.86 -14.61
CA ALA A 66 -2.41 -12.98 -13.52
C ALA A 66 -1.39 -11.90 -13.94
N LEU A 67 -1.41 -10.77 -13.23
CA LEU A 67 -0.33 -9.80 -13.17
C LEU A 67 0.52 -10.11 -11.94
N VAL A 68 1.78 -10.45 -12.10
CA VAL A 68 2.72 -10.65 -11.00
C VAL A 68 3.63 -9.43 -10.91
N VAL A 69 3.71 -8.82 -9.73
CA VAL A 69 4.61 -7.70 -9.50
C VAL A 69 5.77 -8.12 -8.61
N VAL A 70 6.99 -7.74 -9.00
CA VAL A 70 8.23 -7.99 -8.25
C VAL A 70 8.74 -6.66 -7.72
N GLY A 71 8.64 -6.45 -6.41
CA GLY A 71 9.01 -5.18 -5.78
C GLY A 71 8.41 -4.98 -4.39
N GLY A 72 8.41 -3.74 -3.93
CA GLY A 72 7.80 -3.32 -2.66
C GLY A 72 6.43 -2.66 -2.86
N ASP A 73 6.05 -1.81 -1.90
CA ASP A 73 4.72 -1.20 -1.81
C ASP A 73 4.35 -0.35 -3.04
N GLY A 74 5.31 0.32 -3.69
CA GLY A 74 5.06 1.03 -4.96
C GLY A 74 4.63 0.11 -6.11
N MET A 75 5.10 -1.15 -6.13
CA MET A 75 4.63 -2.14 -7.12
C MET A 75 3.24 -2.69 -6.77
N VAL A 76 2.89 -2.76 -5.49
CA VAL A 76 1.53 -3.05 -5.05
C VAL A 76 0.57 -1.94 -5.47
N ASN A 77 0.97 -0.68 -5.26
CA ASN A 77 0.20 0.48 -5.72
C ASN A 77 -0.02 0.45 -7.24
N LEU A 78 1.03 0.16 -8.03
CA LEU A 78 0.92 -0.05 -9.48
C LEU A 78 -0.13 -1.12 -9.80
N ALA A 79 -0.01 -2.32 -9.21
CA ALA A 79 -0.91 -3.43 -9.49
C ALA A 79 -2.35 -3.06 -9.13
N SER A 80 -2.59 -2.52 -7.94
CA SER A 80 -3.91 -2.12 -7.47
C SER A 80 -4.58 -1.11 -8.43
N ASN A 81 -3.83 -0.11 -8.91
CA ASN A 81 -4.34 0.89 -9.86
C ASN A 81 -4.54 0.36 -11.28
N LEU A 82 -4.00 -0.81 -11.62
CA LEU A 82 -4.21 -1.45 -12.92
C LEU A 82 -5.34 -2.48 -12.90
N VAL A 83 -5.53 -3.19 -11.79
CA VAL A 83 -6.45 -4.34 -11.76
C VAL A 83 -7.67 -4.16 -10.86
N ALA A 84 -7.75 -3.12 -10.00
CA ALA A 84 -8.93 -2.88 -9.17
C ALA A 84 -10.20 -2.79 -10.02
N GLY A 85 -11.25 -3.48 -9.56
CA GLY A 85 -12.52 -3.60 -10.28
C GLY A 85 -12.48 -4.50 -11.52
N THR A 86 -11.35 -5.16 -11.81
CA THR A 86 -11.23 -6.12 -12.94
C THR A 86 -11.28 -7.57 -12.43
N LYS A 87 -11.30 -8.51 -13.39
CA LYS A 87 -11.22 -9.95 -13.08
C LYS A 87 -9.78 -10.48 -13.05
N VAL A 88 -8.78 -9.67 -13.43
CA VAL A 88 -7.38 -10.07 -13.46
C VAL A 88 -6.82 -10.07 -12.04
N PRO A 89 -6.42 -11.21 -11.49
CA PRO A 89 -5.78 -11.24 -10.20
C PRO A 89 -4.35 -10.71 -10.28
N PHE A 90 -3.83 -10.18 -9.17
CA PHE A 90 -2.40 -9.89 -9.09
C PHE A 90 -1.73 -10.76 -8.01
N GLY A 91 -0.45 -11.08 -8.25
CA GLY A 91 0.45 -11.72 -7.31
C GLY A 91 1.60 -10.80 -6.95
N LEU A 92 2.14 -10.95 -5.76
CA LEU A 92 3.24 -10.15 -5.25
C LEU A 92 4.43 -11.05 -4.91
N ILE A 93 5.60 -10.72 -5.48
CA ILE A 93 6.89 -11.23 -5.01
C ILE A 93 7.60 -10.07 -4.32
N PRO A 94 7.62 -10.06 -2.97
CA PRO A 94 8.13 -8.94 -2.20
C PRO A 94 9.64 -8.83 -2.33
N SER A 95 10.13 -7.64 -2.67
CA SER A 95 11.56 -7.33 -2.73
C SER A 95 11.86 -5.88 -2.32
N GLY A 96 10.92 -5.25 -1.63
CA GLY A 96 11.03 -3.90 -1.08
C GLY A 96 11.46 -3.90 0.39
N THR A 97 11.54 -2.72 0.98
CA THR A 97 11.88 -2.53 2.40
C THR A 97 10.65 -2.65 3.31
N GLY A 98 9.50 -2.14 2.89
CA GLY A 98 8.27 -2.12 3.70
C GLY A 98 7.50 -3.43 3.60
N ASN A 99 7.08 -3.78 2.39
CA ASN A 99 6.32 -4.98 2.06
C ASN A 99 5.03 -5.11 2.90
N ASP A 100 4.32 -4.00 3.12
CA ASP A 100 3.17 -3.93 4.01
C ASP A 100 2.03 -4.86 3.55
N MET A 101 1.70 -4.87 2.26
CA MET A 101 0.69 -5.76 1.71
C MET A 101 1.07 -7.24 1.88
N ALA A 102 2.34 -7.60 1.72
CA ALA A 102 2.78 -8.98 1.92
C ALA A 102 2.57 -9.42 3.37
N ARG A 103 2.87 -8.54 4.34
CA ARG A 103 2.62 -8.77 5.77
C ARG A 103 1.14 -8.98 6.07
N VAL A 104 0.29 -8.10 5.52
CA VAL A 104 -1.18 -8.16 5.69
C VAL A 104 -1.76 -9.45 5.15
N LEU A 105 -1.25 -9.94 4.02
CA LEU A 105 -1.77 -11.13 3.34
C LEU A 105 -1.06 -12.44 3.72
N GLY A 106 -0.06 -12.40 4.60
CA GLY A 106 0.72 -13.58 4.97
C GLY A 106 1.60 -14.13 3.84
N ILE A 107 1.97 -13.29 2.87
CA ILE A 107 2.91 -13.66 1.81
C ILE A 107 4.33 -13.64 2.39
N PRO A 108 5.16 -14.67 2.18
CA PRO A 108 6.56 -14.65 2.58
C PRO A 108 7.29 -13.42 1.98
N TYR A 109 7.90 -12.58 2.81
CA TYR A 109 8.51 -11.33 2.35
C TYR A 109 10.03 -11.25 2.55
N ASP A 110 10.60 -12.20 3.25
CA ASP A 110 12.03 -12.36 3.52
C ASP A 110 12.65 -13.57 2.78
N ASP A 111 11.82 -14.36 2.12
CA ASP A 111 12.21 -15.53 1.34
C ASP A 111 11.53 -15.50 -0.05
N THR A 112 12.31 -15.21 -1.09
CA THR A 112 11.81 -15.12 -2.46
C THR A 112 11.32 -16.47 -3.00
N GLU A 113 11.98 -17.57 -2.65
CA GLU A 113 11.59 -18.90 -3.10
C GLU A 113 10.26 -19.31 -2.49
N ALA A 114 10.10 -19.12 -1.18
CA ALA A 114 8.83 -19.35 -0.49
C ALA A 114 7.71 -18.46 -1.04
N ALA A 115 8.00 -17.20 -1.42
CA ALA A 115 7.02 -16.31 -2.07
C ALA A 115 6.58 -16.84 -3.44
N ILE A 116 7.50 -17.36 -4.26
CA ILE A 116 7.18 -17.96 -5.56
C ILE A 116 6.32 -19.21 -5.39
N LEU A 117 6.67 -20.10 -4.45
CA LEU A 117 5.89 -21.31 -4.15
C LEU A 117 4.48 -20.97 -3.65
N SER A 118 4.37 -19.95 -2.80
CA SER A 118 3.08 -19.44 -2.32
C SER A 118 2.22 -18.89 -3.46
N LEU A 119 2.83 -18.15 -4.40
CA LEU A 119 2.16 -17.64 -5.59
C LEU A 119 1.65 -18.79 -6.47
N ASP A 120 2.47 -19.81 -6.75
CA ASP A 120 2.10 -20.97 -7.58
C ASP A 120 0.94 -21.77 -6.94
N ALA A 121 1.01 -21.99 -5.64
CA ALA A 121 -0.08 -22.60 -4.89
C ALA A 121 -1.39 -21.79 -5.00
N ALA A 122 -1.32 -20.47 -4.90
CA ALA A 122 -2.47 -19.58 -5.04
C ALA A 122 -3.03 -19.54 -6.48
N LEU A 123 -2.18 -19.66 -7.51
CA LEU A 123 -2.62 -19.81 -8.92
C LEU A 123 -3.47 -21.08 -9.12
N THR A 124 -3.20 -22.12 -8.35
CA THR A 124 -3.97 -23.37 -8.40
C THR A 124 -5.22 -23.31 -7.51
N ALA A 125 -5.10 -22.75 -6.30
CA ALA A 125 -6.19 -22.68 -5.31
C ALA A 125 -7.23 -21.58 -5.62
N GLY A 126 -6.89 -20.62 -6.50
CA GLY A 126 -7.69 -19.44 -6.82
C GLY A 126 -7.32 -18.23 -5.96
N ALA A 127 -7.56 -17.07 -6.52
CA ALA A 127 -7.25 -15.79 -5.86
C ALA A 127 -8.18 -15.53 -4.68
N ARG A 128 -7.62 -14.93 -3.61
CA ARG A 128 -8.38 -14.33 -2.52
C ARG A 128 -8.96 -12.99 -2.98
N THR A 129 -10.22 -12.73 -2.64
CA THR A 129 -10.87 -11.44 -2.89
C THR A 129 -10.69 -10.56 -1.66
N ILE A 130 -10.22 -9.34 -1.86
CA ILE A 130 -10.05 -8.34 -0.81
C ILE A 130 -10.62 -7.00 -1.27
N ASP A 131 -10.86 -6.13 -0.32
CA ASP A 131 -11.30 -4.78 -0.57
C ASP A 131 -10.15 -3.89 -1.04
N ALA A 132 -10.49 -2.76 -1.63
CA ALA A 132 -9.57 -1.65 -1.84
C ALA A 132 -10.32 -0.34 -1.69
N ALA A 133 -9.60 0.71 -1.35
CA ALA A 133 -10.21 2.02 -1.24
C ALA A 133 -9.94 2.86 -2.49
N LYS A 134 -10.99 3.50 -2.97
CA LYS A 134 -10.94 4.43 -4.07
C LYS A 134 -10.89 5.85 -3.51
N ILE A 135 -9.85 6.60 -3.89
CA ILE A 135 -9.67 8.00 -3.57
C ILE A 135 -10.16 8.83 -4.75
N SER A 136 -10.89 9.89 -4.49
CA SER A 136 -11.24 10.88 -5.50
C SER A 136 -10.96 12.30 -5.01
N TRP A 137 -10.53 13.16 -5.94
CA TRP A 137 -10.29 14.58 -5.69
C TRP A 137 -10.54 15.40 -6.94
N PHE A 138 -10.77 16.71 -6.76
CA PHE A 138 -10.97 17.63 -7.87
C PHE A 138 -9.67 18.36 -8.18
N GLU A 139 -9.22 18.27 -9.44
CA GLU A 139 -8.00 18.90 -9.91
C GLU A 139 -8.15 19.35 -11.37
N ASN A 140 -7.79 20.60 -11.64
CA ASN A 140 -7.82 21.17 -13.00
C ASN A 140 -9.16 20.97 -13.75
N GLY A 141 -10.29 21.21 -13.04
CA GLY A 141 -11.63 21.10 -13.62
C GLY A 141 -12.13 19.66 -13.82
N ARG A 142 -11.43 18.66 -13.29
CA ARG A 142 -11.79 17.24 -13.47
C ARG A 142 -11.67 16.49 -12.16
N THR A 143 -12.53 15.49 -11.96
CA THR A 143 -12.37 14.50 -10.91
C THR A 143 -11.26 13.54 -11.32
N ARG A 144 -10.29 13.36 -10.41
CA ARG A 144 -9.22 12.37 -10.48
C ARG A 144 -9.53 11.23 -9.53
N GLU A 145 -9.09 10.04 -9.86
CA GLU A 145 -9.26 8.86 -9.03
C GLU A 145 -7.97 8.05 -8.93
N ARG A 146 -7.74 7.45 -7.76
CA ARG A 146 -6.69 6.45 -7.51
C ARG A 146 -7.18 5.42 -6.50
N TRP A 147 -6.47 4.30 -6.46
CA TRP A 147 -6.72 3.22 -5.52
C TRP A 147 -5.56 3.11 -4.53
N PHE A 148 -5.88 2.74 -3.30
CA PHE A 148 -4.92 2.17 -2.36
C PHE A 148 -5.45 0.85 -1.79
N ALA A 149 -4.53 -0.04 -1.41
CA ALA A 149 -4.87 -1.37 -0.95
C ALA A 149 -4.59 -1.58 0.54
N CYS A 150 -3.57 -0.92 1.10
CA CYS A 150 -3.22 -1.02 2.51
C CYS A 150 -3.70 0.16 3.34
N ALA A 151 -3.16 1.34 3.09
CA ALA A 151 -3.46 2.48 3.92
C ALA A 151 -3.24 3.83 3.21
N LEU A 152 -3.97 4.83 3.68
CA LEU A 152 -3.80 6.23 3.30
C LEU A 152 -3.45 7.02 4.55
N SER A 153 -2.58 8.00 4.42
CA SER A 153 -2.23 8.94 5.47
C SER A 153 -2.44 10.38 5.05
N ALA A 154 -2.90 11.20 5.99
CA ALA A 154 -3.09 12.64 5.83
C ALA A 154 -2.76 13.33 7.16
N GLY A 155 -1.48 13.70 7.35
CA GLY A 155 -1.05 14.32 8.59
C GLY A 155 0.46 14.31 8.77
N PHE A 156 0.91 14.12 10.00
CA PHE A 156 2.33 14.19 10.36
C PHE A 156 3.21 13.26 9.52
N ASP A 157 2.81 12.02 9.30
CA ASP A 157 3.56 11.05 8.49
C ASP A 157 3.58 11.41 7.00
N ALA A 158 2.51 11.99 6.47
CA ALA A 158 2.48 12.53 5.12
C ALA A 158 3.47 13.70 4.96
N ILE A 159 3.57 14.56 5.96
CA ILE A 159 4.55 15.66 5.98
C ILE A 159 5.98 15.12 6.06
N VAL A 160 6.21 14.07 6.85
CA VAL A 160 7.50 13.37 6.92
C VAL A 160 7.87 12.79 5.55
N ASN A 161 6.93 12.13 4.88
CA ASN A 161 7.13 11.60 3.53
C ASN A 161 7.44 12.70 2.51
N GLU A 162 6.69 13.81 2.52
CA GLU A 162 6.92 14.95 1.64
C GLU A 162 8.32 15.52 1.85
N ARG A 163 8.75 15.74 3.12
CA ARG A 163 10.10 16.17 3.45
C ARG A 163 11.14 15.17 2.99
N ALA A 164 10.97 13.89 3.29
CA ALA A 164 11.93 12.85 2.90
C ALA A 164 12.11 12.80 1.38
N ASN A 165 11.03 12.97 0.61
CA ASN A 165 11.08 12.98 -0.86
C ASN A 165 11.81 14.23 -1.42
N GLN A 166 11.75 15.36 -0.73
CA GLN A 166 12.47 16.59 -1.12
C GLN A 166 13.96 16.56 -0.74
N MET A 167 14.38 15.70 0.20
CA MET A 167 15.77 15.60 0.64
C MET A 167 16.64 14.88 -0.40
N ARG A 168 17.74 15.51 -0.81
CA ARG A 168 18.73 14.91 -1.72
C ARG A 168 19.68 13.96 -0.99
N HIS A 169 20.00 14.25 0.26
CA HIS A 169 20.92 13.49 1.13
C HIS A 169 20.40 13.49 2.58
N PRO A 170 20.67 12.41 3.37
CA PRO A 170 21.24 11.12 2.95
C PRO A 170 20.27 10.31 2.08
N LYS A 171 20.77 9.26 1.42
CA LYS A 171 19.94 8.28 0.71
C LYS A 171 19.53 7.14 1.64
N GLY A 172 18.43 6.46 1.33
CA GLY A 172 17.97 5.27 2.06
C GLY A 172 17.22 5.59 3.37
N PRO A 173 17.11 4.62 4.30
CA PRO A 173 16.29 4.72 5.51
C PRO A 173 16.64 5.90 6.43
N SER A 174 17.91 6.30 6.49
CA SER A 174 18.38 7.44 7.31
C SER A 174 17.75 8.76 6.89
N ARG A 175 17.38 8.93 5.61
CA ARG A 175 16.67 10.11 5.11
C ARG A 175 15.30 10.27 5.79
N TYR A 176 14.59 9.15 5.92
CA TYR A 176 13.28 9.13 6.56
C TYR A 176 13.37 9.45 8.06
N ILE A 177 14.37 8.89 8.75
CA ILE A 177 14.63 9.18 10.17
C ILE A 177 14.93 10.66 10.40
N LEU A 178 15.77 11.27 9.56
CA LEU A 178 16.07 12.70 9.66
C LEU A 178 14.84 13.56 9.37
N ALA A 179 14.04 13.21 8.38
CA ALA A 179 12.78 13.89 8.10
C ALA A 179 11.81 13.79 9.29
N LEU A 180 11.67 12.59 9.87
CA LEU A 180 10.86 12.35 11.06
C LEU A 180 11.29 13.23 12.24
N LEU A 181 12.60 13.27 12.56
CA LEU A 181 13.12 14.09 13.66
C LEU A 181 12.93 15.59 13.40
N ALA A 182 13.13 16.04 12.17
CA ALA A 182 12.94 17.43 11.79
C ALA A 182 11.46 17.87 11.91
N GLU A 183 10.54 17.02 11.46
CA GLU A 183 9.10 17.31 11.59
C GLU A 183 8.58 17.13 13.01
N LEU A 184 9.13 16.19 13.78
CA LEU A 184 8.82 16.05 15.20
C LEU A 184 9.18 17.33 15.99
N ALA A 185 10.29 17.99 15.63
CA ALA A 185 10.64 19.29 16.22
C ALA A 185 9.61 20.39 15.91
N ARG A 186 8.80 20.22 14.88
CA ARG A 186 7.76 21.15 14.42
C ARG A 186 6.35 20.61 14.63
N LEU A 187 6.21 19.50 15.36
CA LEU A 187 4.92 18.82 15.57
C LEU A 187 3.87 19.82 16.04
N LYS A 188 2.83 19.99 15.25
CA LYS A 188 1.65 20.79 15.55
C LYS A 188 0.38 20.07 15.09
N PRO A 189 -0.73 20.25 15.81
CA PRO A 189 -2.01 19.74 15.36
C PRO A 189 -2.56 20.60 14.22
N PHE A 190 -3.33 19.97 13.34
CA PHE A 190 -4.12 20.58 12.27
C PHE A 190 -5.60 20.50 12.63
N ALA A 191 -6.39 21.46 12.15
CA ALA A 191 -7.83 21.38 12.19
C ALA A 191 -8.33 20.49 11.05
N TYR A 192 -9.05 19.43 11.38
CA TYR A 192 -9.69 18.55 10.41
C TYR A 192 -11.19 18.64 10.50
N ARG A 193 -11.82 18.58 9.33
CA ARG A 193 -13.22 18.24 9.19
C ARG A 193 -13.30 16.90 8.49
N LEU A 194 -13.79 15.88 9.20
CA LEU A 194 -13.96 14.52 8.71
C LEU A 194 -15.45 14.28 8.53
N THR A 195 -15.84 13.70 7.39
CA THR A 195 -17.21 13.22 7.22
C THR A 195 -17.15 11.70 7.05
N LEU A 196 -17.70 10.96 8.02
CA LEU A 196 -17.69 9.50 8.07
C LEU A 196 -19.12 9.01 7.84
N ASP A 197 -19.40 8.39 6.69
CA ASP A 197 -20.74 7.91 6.29
C ASP A 197 -21.86 8.97 6.47
N GLY A 198 -21.49 10.26 6.29
CA GLY A 198 -22.39 11.40 6.44
C GLY A 198 -22.33 12.10 7.80
N GLU A 199 -21.73 11.49 8.82
CA GLU A 199 -21.52 12.12 10.12
C GLU A 199 -20.28 13.02 10.10
N VAL A 200 -20.42 14.27 10.52
CA VAL A 200 -19.33 15.27 10.53
C VAL A 200 -18.66 15.31 11.90
N ILE A 201 -17.34 15.17 11.89
CA ILE A 201 -16.46 15.27 13.05
C ILE A 201 -15.48 16.41 12.81
N GLU A 202 -15.58 17.48 13.59
CA GLU A 202 -14.57 18.54 13.63
C GLU A 202 -13.61 18.28 14.78
N THR A 203 -12.32 18.20 14.47
CA THR A 203 -11.31 17.85 15.47
C THR A 203 -9.96 18.47 15.15
N LYS A 204 -9.13 18.62 16.20
CA LYS A 204 -7.69 18.86 16.03
C LYS A 204 -6.96 17.54 16.16
N ALA A 205 -6.13 17.22 15.18
CA ALA A 205 -5.32 16.01 15.17
C ALA A 205 -3.91 16.30 14.64
N VAL A 206 -2.94 15.50 15.05
CA VAL A 206 -1.59 15.51 14.46
C VAL A 206 -1.50 14.56 13.28
N LEU A 207 -2.38 13.55 13.26
CA LEU A 207 -2.41 12.51 12.25
C LEU A 207 -3.85 12.03 12.06
N VAL A 208 -4.25 11.89 10.79
CA VAL A 208 -5.42 11.12 10.35
C VAL A 208 -4.91 10.10 9.33
N ALA A 209 -5.26 8.83 9.52
CA ALA A 209 -4.93 7.79 8.55
C ALA A 209 -6.13 6.85 8.36
N LEU A 210 -6.23 6.26 7.18
CA LEU A 210 -7.25 5.27 6.83
C LEU A 210 -6.57 3.94 6.56
N GLY A 211 -6.92 2.90 7.30
CA GLY A 211 -6.45 1.54 7.07
C GLY A 211 -7.51 0.70 6.39
N ASN A 212 -7.18 0.12 5.24
CA ASN A 212 -7.86 -1.04 4.68
C ASN A 212 -7.20 -2.33 5.16
N GLY A 213 -5.94 -2.24 5.56
CA GLY A 213 -5.14 -3.29 6.18
C GLY A 213 -4.44 -2.79 7.44
N VAL A 214 -3.82 -3.71 8.16
CA VAL A 214 -3.20 -3.45 9.48
C VAL A 214 -1.98 -2.53 9.38
N SER A 215 -1.21 -2.62 8.28
CA SER A 215 0.19 -2.16 8.21
C SER A 215 0.39 -0.99 7.27
N LEU A 216 1.26 -0.07 7.67
CA LEU A 216 1.79 1.02 6.86
C LEU A 216 3.25 1.30 7.21
N GLY A 217 4.09 1.56 6.20
CA GLY A 217 5.46 2.06 6.40
C GLY A 217 6.42 1.05 7.00
N GLY A 218 6.33 -0.22 6.57
CA GLY A 218 7.27 -1.27 6.96
C GLY A 218 6.92 -1.99 8.26
N GLY A 219 5.65 -2.29 8.45
CA GLY A 219 5.17 -3.12 9.56
C GLY A 219 4.66 -2.33 10.76
N MET A 220 4.47 -1.01 10.64
CA MET A 220 3.75 -0.25 11.66
C MET A 220 2.27 -0.62 11.59
N LYS A 221 1.74 -1.22 12.65
CA LYS A 221 0.34 -1.62 12.77
C LYS A 221 -0.53 -0.42 13.13
N ILE A 222 -0.79 0.47 12.17
CA ILE A 222 -1.52 1.73 12.43
C ILE A 222 -2.98 1.51 12.80
N THR A 223 -3.60 0.48 12.20
CA THR A 223 -4.98 0.03 12.43
C THR A 223 -4.95 -1.47 12.73
N PRO A 224 -4.56 -1.88 13.96
CA PRO A 224 -4.21 -3.27 14.28
C PRO A 224 -5.34 -4.28 14.10
N ASP A 225 -6.58 -3.83 14.14
CA ASP A 225 -7.78 -4.67 14.02
C ASP A 225 -8.44 -4.57 12.63
N ALA A 226 -7.82 -3.87 11.68
CA ALA A 226 -8.36 -3.72 10.32
C ALA A 226 -8.40 -5.07 9.57
N LEU A 227 -9.50 -5.31 8.88
CA LEU A 227 -9.73 -6.49 8.04
C LEU A 227 -9.84 -6.07 6.58
N VAL A 228 -9.11 -6.74 5.71
CA VAL A 228 -9.02 -6.40 4.27
C VAL A 228 -10.24 -6.81 3.44
N ASP A 229 -11.27 -7.39 4.06
CA ASP A 229 -12.41 -8.02 3.37
C ASP A 229 -13.75 -7.86 4.11
N ASP A 230 -13.89 -6.85 4.99
CA ASP A 230 -15.10 -6.59 5.76
C ASP A 230 -15.94 -5.40 5.26
N GLY A 231 -15.48 -4.75 4.18
CA GLY A 231 -16.18 -3.61 3.57
C GLY A 231 -16.10 -2.31 4.36
N LEU A 232 -15.08 -2.14 5.22
CA LEU A 232 -14.90 -0.97 6.05
C LEU A 232 -13.46 -0.44 5.97
N LEU A 233 -13.29 0.84 6.31
CA LEU A 233 -11.99 1.47 6.56
C LEU A 233 -11.89 1.81 8.03
N ASP A 234 -10.76 1.50 8.63
CA ASP A 234 -10.42 1.92 9.98
C ASP A 234 -9.80 3.32 9.94
N VAL A 235 -10.47 4.29 10.53
CA VAL A 235 -10.08 5.71 10.54
C VAL A 235 -9.34 6.02 11.83
N LEU A 236 -8.02 6.05 11.76
CA LEU A 236 -7.16 6.42 12.87
C LEU A 236 -7.10 7.94 13.01
N ILE A 237 -7.41 8.46 14.21
CA ILE A 237 -7.32 9.87 14.56
C ILE A 237 -6.41 10.00 15.78
N VAL A 238 -5.28 10.68 15.64
CA VAL A 238 -4.36 10.96 16.74
C VAL A 238 -4.52 12.40 17.18
N LYS A 239 -5.14 12.59 18.34
CA LYS A 239 -5.38 13.90 18.96
C LYS A 239 -4.09 14.64 19.29
N PRO A 240 -4.14 15.95 19.56
CA PRO A 240 -2.95 16.72 19.92
C PRO A 240 -2.17 16.10 21.09
N LEU A 241 -0.87 16.00 20.93
CA LEU A 241 0.04 15.44 21.93
C LEU A 241 1.38 16.15 21.92
N SER A 242 2.08 16.12 23.03
CA SER A 242 3.42 16.68 23.13
C SER A 242 4.44 15.78 22.42
N ARG A 243 5.59 16.34 22.03
CA ARG A 243 6.70 15.58 21.43
C ARG A 243 7.15 14.42 22.30
N PHE A 244 7.18 14.59 23.61
CA PHE A 244 7.51 13.52 24.58
C PHE A 244 6.49 12.39 24.51
N ASN A 245 5.20 12.71 24.51
CA ASN A 245 4.15 11.71 24.37
C ASN A 245 4.20 11.01 23.02
N PHE A 246 4.52 11.74 21.93
CA PHE A 246 4.72 11.12 20.62
C PHE A 246 5.84 10.07 20.67
N LEU A 247 7.01 10.42 21.18
CA LEU A 247 8.13 9.49 21.31
C LEU A 247 7.82 8.26 22.19
N ARG A 248 6.94 8.41 23.18
CA ARG A 248 6.50 7.31 24.05
C ARG A 248 5.50 6.38 23.36
N ILE A 249 4.60 6.93 22.53
CA ILE A 249 3.54 6.18 21.85
C ILE A 249 4.06 5.56 20.55
N PHE A 250 4.91 6.25 19.80
CA PHE A 250 5.35 5.84 18.48
C PHE A 250 5.94 4.41 18.43
N PRO A 251 6.82 3.96 19.33
CA PRO A 251 7.31 2.58 19.31
C PRO A 251 6.21 1.53 19.47
N ARG A 252 5.10 1.88 20.14
CA ARG A 252 3.97 0.99 20.39
C ARG A 252 3.16 0.71 19.12
N VAL A 253 3.35 1.51 18.06
CA VAL A 253 2.69 1.30 16.76
C VAL A 253 3.13 -0.03 16.13
N PHE A 254 4.39 -0.43 16.32
CA PHE A 254 4.88 -1.72 15.79
C PHE A 254 4.22 -2.94 16.47
N ALA A 255 3.86 -2.80 17.73
CA ALA A 255 3.12 -3.83 18.47
C ALA A 255 1.58 -3.69 18.30
N GLY A 256 1.08 -2.59 17.73
CA GLY A 256 -0.34 -2.28 17.62
C GLY A 256 -0.96 -1.82 18.94
N THR A 257 -0.17 -1.61 20.01
CA THR A 257 -0.68 -1.28 21.35
C THR A 257 -0.90 0.23 21.58
N HIS A 258 -0.57 1.06 20.61
CA HIS A 258 -0.78 2.52 20.66
C HIS A 258 -2.26 2.90 20.76
N VAL A 259 -3.17 2.04 20.26
CA VAL A 259 -4.63 2.26 20.29
C VAL A 259 -5.21 2.32 21.72
N SER A 260 -4.50 1.82 22.73
CA SER A 260 -4.92 1.94 24.13
C SER A 260 -4.63 3.32 24.74
N ASP A 261 -3.97 4.23 24.01
CA ASP A 261 -3.76 5.60 24.47
C ASP A 261 -5.04 6.44 24.25
N PRO A 262 -5.54 7.20 25.23
CA PRO A 262 -6.81 7.93 25.12
C PRO A 262 -6.77 9.05 24.06
N ARG A 263 -5.61 9.39 23.52
CA ARG A 263 -5.45 10.36 22.43
C ARG A 263 -5.55 9.71 21.05
N VAL A 264 -5.54 8.38 21.00
CA VAL A 264 -5.72 7.61 19.76
C VAL A 264 -7.17 7.13 19.71
N ARG A 265 -7.85 7.41 18.62
CA ARG A 265 -9.22 6.99 18.36
C ARG A 265 -9.25 6.28 17.01
N ILE A 266 -9.96 5.17 16.93
CA ILE A 266 -10.28 4.50 15.66
C ILE A 266 -11.79 4.51 15.50
N GLU A 267 -12.24 4.99 14.35
CA GLU A 267 -13.61 4.90 13.87
C GLU A 267 -13.64 3.98 12.66
N ARG A 268 -14.82 3.51 12.28
CA ARG A 268 -14.99 2.66 11.10
C ARG A 268 -16.02 3.27 10.17
N ALA A 269 -15.73 3.35 8.89
CA ALA A 269 -16.63 3.94 7.91
C ALA A 269 -16.41 3.31 6.51
N LYS A 270 -17.45 3.40 5.68
CA LYS A 270 -17.37 3.03 4.26
C LYS A 270 -16.94 4.20 3.39
N LYS A 271 -17.33 5.41 3.76
CA LYS A 271 -17.03 6.64 3.03
C LYS A 271 -16.44 7.66 3.99
N VAL A 272 -15.33 8.22 3.59
CA VAL A 272 -14.59 9.19 4.40
C VAL A 272 -14.23 10.39 3.53
N ARG A 273 -14.67 11.58 3.91
CA ARG A 273 -14.14 12.83 3.38
C ARG A 273 -13.19 13.43 4.39
N ILE A 274 -11.99 13.83 3.93
CA ILE A 274 -10.97 14.45 4.76
C ILE A 274 -10.71 15.87 4.24
N GLU A 275 -10.87 16.84 5.10
CA GLU A 275 -10.61 18.25 4.82
C GLU A 275 -9.64 18.80 5.88
N ALA A 276 -8.56 19.44 5.45
CA ALA A 276 -7.63 20.19 6.27
C ALA A 276 -6.73 21.05 5.38
N ASP A 277 -6.30 22.20 5.89
CA ASP A 277 -5.44 23.10 5.14
C ASP A 277 -3.97 22.67 5.19
N GLY A 278 -3.29 22.74 4.04
CA GLY A 278 -1.84 22.54 3.93
C GLY A 278 -1.37 21.09 4.13
N ILE A 279 -2.28 20.11 4.05
CA ILE A 279 -1.98 18.69 4.13
C ILE A 279 -2.10 18.05 2.74
N VAL A 280 -1.15 17.17 2.43
CA VAL A 280 -1.17 16.30 1.25
C VAL A 280 -1.44 14.86 1.71
N ALA A 281 -2.30 14.16 0.99
CA ALA A 281 -2.58 12.74 1.25
C ALA A 281 -1.56 11.83 0.54
N TYR A 282 -1.20 10.74 1.21
CA TYR A 282 -0.36 9.65 0.69
C TYR A 282 -1.12 8.33 0.79
N GLY A 283 -1.20 7.57 -0.30
CA GLY A 283 -1.81 6.23 -0.33
C GLY A 283 -0.78 5.18 -0.71
N ASP A 284 -0.64 4.13 0.09
CA ASP A 284 0.38 3.08 -0.05
C ASP A 284 1.81 3.66 -0.28
N GLY A 285 2.13 4.76 0.42
CA GLY A 285 3.42 5.44 0.30
C GLY A 285 3.57 6.40 -0.88
N GLU A 286 2.60 6.47 -1.79
CA GLU A 286 2.63 7.32 -2.96
C GLU A 286 1.84 8.62 -2.74
N ARG A 287 2.39 9.72 -3.24
CA ARG A 287 1.75 11.03 -3.16
C ARG A 287 0.47 11.06 -4.00
N ILE A 288 -0.65 11.46 -3.39
CA ILE A 288 -1.96 11.53 -4.05
C ILE A 288 -2.28 12.98 -4.42
N ALA A 289 -2.81 13.74 -3.49
CA ALA A 289 -3.29 15.10 -3.71
C ALA A 289 -3.29 15.92 -2.40
N PRO A 290 -3.29 17.27 -2.50
CA PRO A 290 -3.72 18.09 -1.38
C PRO A 290 -5.16 17.78 -0.98
N LEU A 291 -5.48 17.96 0.31
CA LEU A 291 -6.85 17.89 0.78
C LEU A 291 -7.67 19.09 0.23
N PRO A 292 -8.99 18.95 0.03
CA PRO A 292 -9.84 17.82 0.44
C PRO A 292 -9.81 16.63 -0.54
N ILE A 293 -10.04 15.43 0.03
CA ILE A 293 -10.23 14.20 -0.73
C ILE A 293 -11.45 13.43 -0.22
N ASP A 294 -12.06 12.65 -1.10
CA ASP A 294 -13.08 11.66 -0.76
C ASP A 294 -12.52 10.26 -0.94
N VAL A 295 -12.80 9.37 0.01
CA VAL A 295 -12.34 7.98 0.02
C VAL A 295 -13.53 7.07 0.25
N GLU A 296 -13.64 6.01 -0.55
CA GLU A 296 -14.70 5.01 -0.42
C GLU A 296 -14.08 3.61 -0.50
N VAL A 297 -14.39 2.75 0.47
CA VAL A 297 -14.05 1.34 0.34
C VAL A 297 -14.94 0.69 -0.71
N VAL A 298 -14.32 -0.10 -1.58
CA VAL A 298 -15.03 -0.89 -2.60
C VAL A 298 -14.82 -2.37 -2.28
N PRO A 299 -15.85 -3.04 -1.74
CA PRO A 299 -15.75 -4.43 -1.36
C PRO A 299 -15.39 -5.31 -2.55
N GLY A 300 -14.44 -6.22 -2.34
CA GLY A 300 -14.01 -7.19 -3.33
C GLY A 300 -13.34 -6.58 -4.57
N ALA A 301 -12.84 -5.36 -4.50
CA ALA A 301 -12.26 -4.66 -5.65
C ALA A 301 -10.98 -5.32 -6.17
N LEU A 302 -10.27 -6.07 -5.36
CA LEU A 302 -9.02 -6.73 -5.73
C LEU A 302 -9.11 -8.24 -5.60
N ARG A 303 -8.48 -8.93 -6.54
CA ARG A 303 -8.21 -10.37 -6.47
C ARG A 303 -6.72 -10.58 -6.31
N VAL A 304 -6.30 -11.19 -5.22
CA VAL A 304 -4.88 -11.32 -4.89
C VAL A 304 -4.49 -12.79 -4.77
N LEU A 305 -3.38 -13.16 -5.39
CA LEU A 305 -2.79 -14.49 -5.27
C LEU A 305 -1.97 -14.53 -3.98
N ALA A 306 -2.62 -14.95 -2.91
CA ALA A 306 -2.05 -15.01 -1.57
C ALA A 306 -2.52 -16.28 -0.85
N PRO A 307 -1.84 -16.71 0.23
CA PRO A 307 -2.33 -17.78 1.09
C PRO A 307 -3.76 -17.49 1.56
N LYS A 308 -4.55 -18.55 1.74
CA LYS A 308 -5.85 -18.43 2.41
C LYS A 308 -5.63 -18.17 3.89
N PRO A 309 -6.49 -17.37 4.55
CA PRO A 309 -6.43 -17.13 5.98
C PRO A 309 -6.48 -18.42 6.79
#